data_0bcd5cf8dd1ac4fcab8ec0d560c6ff1c
#
_entry.id   0bcd5cf8dd1ac4fcab8ec0d560c6ff1c
#
_cell.length_a   1.000
_cell.length_b   1.000
_cell.length_c   1.000
_cell.angle_alpha   90.00
_cell.angle_beta   90.00
_cell.angle_gamma   90.00
#
_symmetry.space_group_name_H-M   'P 1'
#
loop_
_entity.id
_entity.type
_entity.pdbx_description
1 polymer ?
#
loop_
_entity_poly.entity_id
_entity_poly.type
_entity_poly.pdbx_seq_one_letter_code
_entity_poly.pdbx_strand_id
1 'polypeptide(L)'
;MRVKVEMNSKGEVKAHRIEIPIQGGGGELGQHAVAGLVSLISSLKEMKTERELEQLLSMVYGWGACCQHCGFLTEKSTDDVMHMAKELAEIESKRIEEETGEAGKA
;
A
#
# COMPACT_ATOMS: atom_id res chain seq x y z
N MET A 1 -15.90 -6.08 0.25
CA MET A 1 -14.60 -6.35 -0.40
C MET A 1 -13.50 -6.40 0.63
N ARG A 2 -12.60 -7.32 0.49
CA ARG A 2 -11.44 -7.44 1.38
C ARG A 2 -10.16 -7.27 0.60
N VAL A 3 -9.21 -6.57 1.20
CA VAL A 3 -7.87 -6.45 0.64
C VAL A 3 -6.96 -7.43 1.35
N LYS A 4 -6.22 -8.20 0.57
CA LYS A 4 -5.19 -9.09 1.09
C LYS A 4 -3.86 -8.63 0.56
N VAL A 5 -2.94 -8.35 1.47
CA VAL A 5 -1.59 -7.97 1.09
C VAL A 5 -0.64 -8.91 1.80
N GLU A 6 0.21 -9.57 1.02
CA GLU A 6 1.25 -10.40 1.57
C GLU A 6 2.50 -9.57 1.72
N MET A 7 2.96 -9.46 2.94
CA MET A 7 4.20 -8.76 3.22
C MET A 7 5.28 -9.79 3.40
N ASN A 8 6.41 -9.55 2.77
CA ASN A 8 7.54 -10.42 2.87
C ASN A 8 8.75 -9.58 3.25
N SER A 9 9.16 -9.71 4.49
CA SER A 9 10.35 -9.07 4.95
C SER A 9 11.51 -10.01 4.73
N LYS A 10 12.51 -9.53 4.05
CA LYS A 10 13.61 -10.33 3.56
C LYS A 10 14.37 -11.03 4.68
N GLY A 11 14.29 -12.36 4.67
CA GLY A 11 15.13 -13.20 5.52
C GLY A 11 14.81 -13.21 7.00
N GLU A 12 14.13 -12.21 7.49
CA GLU A 12 13.95 -12.04 8.92
C GLU A 12 12.52 -12.19 9.35
N VAL A 13 11.60 -11.75 8.53
CA VAL A 13 10.19 -11.79 8.85
C VAL A 13 9.51 -12.67 7.83
N LYS A 14 8.68 -13.54 8.32
CA LYS A 14 7.88 -14.40 7.45
C LYS A 14 6.85 -13.54 6.73
N ALA A 15 6.38 -14.03 5.60
CA ALA A 15 5.31 -13.39 4.89
C ALA A 15 4.09 -13.21 5.81
N HIS A 16 3.57 -12.01 5.85
CA HIS A 16 2.35 -11.71 6.60
C HIS A 16 1.22 -11.47 5.63
N ARG A 17 0.06 -11.96 6.00
CA ARG A 17 -1.15 -11.68 5.24
C ARG A 17 -2.01 -10.75 6.08
N ILE A 18 -2.30 -9.59 5.52
CA ILE A 18 -3.18 -8.62 6.16
C ILE A 18 -4.48 -8.58 5.37
N GLU A 19 -5.59 -8.73 6.08
CA GLU A 19 -6.91 -8.62 5.48
C GLU A 19 -7.63 -7.45 6.11
N ILE A 20 -8.08 -6.52 5.29
CA ILE A 20 -8.84 -5.37 5.75
C ILE A 20 -10.19 -5.40 5.03
N PRO A 21 -11.29 -5.42 5.77
CA PRO A 21 -12.59 -5.30 5.14
C PRO A 21 -12.75 -3.88 4.62
N ILE A 22 -13.01 -3.76 3.32
CA ILE A 22 -13.18 -2.48 2.67
C ILE A 22 -14.64 -2.26 2.36
N GLN A 23 -15.15 -1.12 2.79
CA GLN A 23 -16.52 -0.72 2.57
C GLN A 23 -16.58 0.53 1.70
N GLY A 24 -17.54 0.55 0.81
CA GLY A 24 -17.76 1.69 -0.07
C GLY A 24 -18.83 1.39 -1.08
N GLY A 25 -19.08 2.35 -1.96
CA GLY A 25 -20.12 2.27 -2.97
C GLY A 25 -19.56 2.25 -4.38
N GLY A 26 -20.40 2.61 -5.36
CA GLY A 26 -19.99 2.74 -6.75
C GLY A 26 -20.10 1.49 -7.60
N GLY A 27 -20.59 0.38 -7.06
CA GLY A 27 -20.78 -0.86 -7.82
C GLY A 27 -19.51 -1.35 -8.47
N GLU A 28 -19.60 -1.79 -9.72
CA GLU A 28 -18.45 -2.30 -10.47
C GLU A 28 -17.35 -1.25 -10.63
N LEU A 29 -17.72 -0.02 -10.92
CA LEU A 29 -16.74 1.05 -11.08
C LEU A 29 -15.96 1.26 -9.78
N GLY A 30 -16.65 1.27 -8.67
CA GLY A 30 -16.01 1.39 -7.37
C GLY A 30 -15.07 0.22 -7.09
N GLN A 31 -15.48 -1.00 -7.43
CA GLN A 31 -14.65 -2.18 -7.26
C GLN A 31 -13.39 -2.09 -8.11
N HIS A 32 -13.49 -1.64 -9.36
CA HIS A 32 -12.33 -1.45 -10.22
C HIS A 32 -11.37 -0.40 -9.68
N ALA A 33 -11.91 0.71 -9.19
CA ALA A 33 -11.10 1.78 -8.63
C ALA A 33 -10.33 1.29 -7.39
N VAL A 34 -11.01 0.56 -6.51
CA VAL A 34 -10.39 0.02 -5.30
C VAL A 34 -9.37 -1.07 -5.65
N ALA A 35 -9.66 -1.89 -6.66
CA ALA A 35 -8.72 -2.90 -7.13
C ALA A 35 -7.43 -2.24 -7.65
N GLY A 36 -7.55 -1.10 -8.34
CA GLY A 36 -6.38 -0.33 -8.76
C GLY A 36 -5.55 0.15 -7.58
N LEU A 37 -6.21 0.62 -6.52
CA LEU A 37 -5.52 1.02 -5.30
C LEU A 37 -4.76 -0.14 -4.67
N VAL A 38 -5.39 -1.30 -4.58
CA VAL A 38 -4.76 -2.51 -4.05
C VAL A 38 -3.54 -2.90 -4.87
N SER A 39 -3.64 -2.81 -6.20
CA SER A 39 -2.51 -3.09 -7.09
C SER A 39 -1.33 -2.18 -6.82
N LEU A 40 -1.58 -0.89 -6.61
CA LEU A 40 -0.52 0.06 -6.28
C LEU A 40 0.17 -0.31 -4.96
N ILE A 41 -0.62 -0.64 -3.95
CA ILE A 41 -0.09 -1.03 -2.65
C ILE A 41 0.75 -2.30 -2.77
N SER A 42 0.28 -3.28 -3.55
CA SER A 42 1.02 -4.52 -3.77
C SER A 42 2.34 -4.29 -4.49
N SER A 43 2.42 -3.25 -5.30
CA SER A 43 3.64 -2.92 -6.03
C SER A 43 4.74 -2.30 -5.17
N LEU A 44 4.42 -1.89 -3.94
CA LEU A 44 5.42 -1.35 -3.02
C LEU A 44 6.58 -2.32 -2.82
N LYS A 45 6.30 -3.62 -2.79
CA LYS A 45 7.33 -4.65 -2.60
C LYS A 45 8.31 -4.78 -3.76
N GLU A 46 8.00 -4.19 -4.90
CA GLU A 46 8.83 -4.26 -6.09
C GLU A 46 9.73 -3.05 -6.28
N MET A 47 9.57 -2.03 -5.45
CA MET A 47 10.38 -0.82 -5.54
C MET A 47 11.81 -1.11 -5.12
N LYS A 48 12.75 -0.49 -5.81
CA LYS A 48 14.18 -0.75 -5.62
C LYS A 48 14.92 0.41 -4.97
N THR A 49 14.34 1.59 -4.96
CA THR A 49 14.94 2.76 -4.35
C THR A 49 13.95 3.46 -3.46
N GLU A 50 14.47 4.22 -2.50
CA GLU A 50 13.63 5.02 -1.62
C GLU A 50 12.78 6.02 -2.40
N ARG A 51 13.34 6.57 -3.44
CA ARG A 51 12.64 7.54 -4.29
C ARG A 51 11.45 6.90 -4.98
N GLU A 52 11.63 5.71 -5.56
CA GLU A 52 10.52 4.99 -6.18
C GLU A 52 9.44 4.67 -5.17
N LEU A 53 9.84 4.25 -3.98
CA LEU A 53 8.93 3.92 -2.91
C LEU A 53 8.08 5.14 -2.51
N GLU A 54 8.71 6.29 -2.32
CA GLU A 54 8.02 7.52 -1.98
C GLU A 54 7.05 7.96 -3.07
N GLN A 55 7.46 7.86 -4.31
CA GLN A 55 6.61 8.22 -5.45
C GLN A 55 5.39 7.33 -5.51
N LEU A 56 5.58 6.02 -5.35
CA LEU A 56 4.45 5.09 -5.37
C LEU A 56 3.52 5.31 -4.19
N LEU A 57 4.07 5.56 -3.02
CA LEU A 57 3.25 5.83 -1.83
C LEU A 57 2.41 7.09 -2.02
N SER A 58 2.97 8.12 -2.65
CA SER A 58 2.21 9.34 -2.97
C SER A 58 1.04 9.03 -3.92
N MET A 59 1.25 8.15 -4.89
CA MET A 59 0.18 7.71 -5.78
C MET A 59 -0.90 6.95 -5.03
N VAL A 60 -0.52 6.11 -4.08
CA VAL A 60 -1.47 5.39 -3.24
C VAL A 60 -2.34 6.36 -2.46
N TYR A 61 -1.74 7.38 -1.85
CA TYR A 61 -2.49 8.36 -1.09
C TYR A 61 -3.46 9.16 -1.98
N GLY A 62 -3.00 9.59 -3.15
CA GLY A 62 -3.84 10.32 -4.09
C GLY A 62 -5.00 9.47 -4.60
N TRP A 63 -4.73 8.23 -4.96
CA TRP A 63 -5.76 7.31 -5.45
C TRP A 63 -6.77 7.01 -4.35
N GLY A 64 -6.30 6.77 -3.12
CA GLY A 64 -7.19 6.52 -1.99
C GLY A 64 -8.09 7.71 -1.68
N ALA A 65 -7.53 8.91 -1.70
CA ALA A 65 -8.31 10.13 -1.47
C ALA A 65 -9.37 10.29 -2.56
N CYS A 66 -9.04 9.99 -3.80
CA CYS A 66 -9.96 10.04 -4.93
C CYS A 66 -11.09 9.04 -4.75
N CYS A 67 -10.76 7.81 -4.35
CA CYS A 67 -11.77 6.79 -4.08
C CYS A 67 -12.72 7.21 -2.97
N GLN A 68 -12.22 7.83 -1.93
CA GLN A 68 -13.06 8.33 -0.85
C GLN A 68 -13.97 9.45 -1.34
N HIS A 69 -13.41 10.38 -2.08
CA HIS A 69 -14.15 11.51 -2.61
C HIS A 69 -15.30 11.05 -3.54
N CYS A 70 -15.05 10.03 -4.32
CA CYS A 70 -16.07 9.47 -5.22
C CYS A 70 -17.06 8.54 -4.53
N GLY A 71 -16.88 8.30 -3.24
CA GLY A 71 -17.76 7.39 -2.49
C GLY A 71 -17.45 5.92 -2.69
N PHE A 72 -16.32 5.59 -3.31
CA PHE A 72 -15.92 4.21 -3.52
C PHE A 72 -15.33 3.58 -2.25
N LEU A 73 -14.86 4.40 -1.33
CA LEU A 73 -14.38 3.99 -0.01
C LEU A 73 -15.01 4.88 1.04
N THR A 74 -15.34 4.30 2.18
CA THR A 74 -15.73 5.10 3.35
C THR A 74 -14.48 5.75 3.94
N GLU A 75 -14.67 6.79 4.74
CA GLU A 75 -13.57 7.45 5.43
C GLU A 75 -12.76 6.46 6.27
N LYS A 76 -13.46 5.61 7.01
CA LYS A 76 -12.80 4.62 7.86
C LYS A 76 -11.99 3.62 7.03
N SER A 77 -12.56 3.11 5.95
CA SER A 77 -11.82 2.17 5.08
C SER A 77 -10.62 2.84 4.45
N THR A 78 -10.74 4.09 4.05
CA THR A 78 -9.62 4.85 3.50
C THR A 78 -8.51 4.98 4.51
N ASP A 79 -8.84 5.35 5.74
CA ASP A 79 -7.84 5.50 6.81
C ASP A 79 -7.13 4.19 7.10
N ASP A 80 -7.87 3.09 7.16
CA ASP A 80 -7.30 1.76 7.40
C ASP A 80 -6.35 1.36 6.29
N VAL A 81 -6.73 1.59 5.04
CA VAL A 81 -5.90 1.27 3.88
C VAL A 81 -4.65 2.12 3.84
N MET A 82 -4.77 3.43 4.13
CA MET A 82 -3.62 4.33 4.14
C MET A 82 -2.64 3.97 5.25
N HIS A 83 -3.16 3.61 6.42
CA HIS A 83 -2.33 3.17 7.53
C HIS A 83 -1.55 1.90 7.17
N MET A 84 -2.22 0.94 6.55
CA MET A 84 -1.59 -0.28 6.08
C MET A 84 -0.50 0.03 5.03
N ALA A 85 -0.81 0.90 4.09
CA ALA A 85 0.14 1.27 3.04
C ALA A 85 1.39 1.91 3.64
N LYS A 86 1.22 2.76 4.64
CA LYS A 86 2.34 3.39 5.32
C LYS A 86 3.21 2.38 6.03
N GLU A 87 2.59 1.42 6.72
CA GLU A 87 3.35 0.37 7.40
C GLU A 87 4.13 -0.49 6.42
N LEU A 88 3.49 -0.86 5.30
CA LEU A 88 4.16 -1.61 4.25
C LEU A 88 5.34 -0.84 3.67
N ALA A 89 5.16 0.46 3.45
CA ALA A 89 6.23 1.30 2.93
C ALA A 89 7.42 1.36 3.89
N GLU A 90 7.16 1.40 5.19
CA GLU A 90 8.24 1.38 6.18
C GLU A 90 9.01 0.07 6.15
N ILE A 91 8.31 -1.05 5.99
CA ILE A 91 8.95 -2.36 5.88
C ILE A 91 9.79 -2.44 4.60
N GLU A 92 9.24 -1.96 3.49
CA GLU A 92 9.96 -1.97 2.22
C GLU A 92 11.14 -1.01 2.22
N SER A 93 11.03 0.11 2.94
CA SER A 93 12.14 1.03 3.10
C SER A 93 13.34 0.33 3.78
N LYS A 94 13.07 -0.43 4.81
CA LYS A 94 14.12 -1.21 5.48
C LYS A 94 14.72 -2.27 4.57
N ARG A 95 13.88 -2.93 3.78
CA ARG A 95 14.37 -3.89 2.79
C ARG A 95 15.31 -3.25 1.79
N ILE A 96 14.92 -2.09 1.28
CA ILE A 96 15.74 -1.35 0.31
C ILE A 96 17.07 -0.95 0.94
N GLU A 97 17.05 -0.45 2.15
CA GLU A 97 18.26 -0.10 2.88
C GLU A 97 19.21 -1.29 3.01
N GLU A 98 18.67 -2.45 3.36
CA GLU A 98 19.47 -3.67 3.50
C GLU A 98 20.03 -4.15 2.18
N GLU A 99 19.24 -4.09 1.11
CA GLU A 99 19.66 -4.57 -0.20
C GLU A 99 20.66 -3.64 -0.89
N THR A 100 20.51 -2.34 -0.71
CA THR A 100 21.35 -1.36 -1.40
C THR A 100 22.48 -0.85 -0.52
N GLY A 101 22.42 -1.10 0.76
CA GLY A 101 23.39 -0.57 1.70
C GLY A 101 23.25 0.92 1.93
N GLU A 102 22.11 1.50 1.60
CA GLU A 102 21.88 2.93 1.81
C GLU A 102 21.69 3.29 3.27
N ALA A 103 21.27 2.32 4.09
CA ALA A 103 21.14 2.54 5.51
C ALA A 103 22.50 2.96 6.09
N GLY A 104 22.52 4.03 6.79
CA GLY A 104 23.75 4.53 7.37
C GLY A 104 24.62 5.33 6.43
N LYS A 105 24.21 5.54 5.21
CA LYS A 105 24.90 6.43 4.26
C LYS A 105 24.33 7.83 4.23
N ALA A 106 23.30 8.00 4.98
CA ALA A 106 22.62 9.29 5.02
C ALA A 106 23.53 10.42 5.44
#